data_f884b5451fa26964d0bbe7df6a6c4489
#
_entry.id   f884b5451fa26964d0bbe7df6a6c4489
#
_cell.length_a   1.000
_cell.length_b   1.000
_cell.length_c   1.000
_cell.angle_alpha   90.00
_cell.angle_beta   90.00
_cell.angle_gamma   90.00
#
_symmetry.space_group_name_H-M   'P 1'
#
loop_
_entity.id
_entity.type
_entity.pdbx_description
1 polymer ?
#
loop_
_entity_poly.entity_id
_entity_poly.type
_entity_poly.pdbx_seq_one_letter_code
_entity_poly.pdbx_strand_id
1 'polypeptide(L)'
;SNNGAQIHYESKVSNIPMEFKDNTNTLIVYTPAISKDDVELNYFIENDYKIFKRSEVLGIISQNKFCIAIAGTHGKTTTSTILSHLLFENNVSFTSFVGGISENYNSNLIENGGDIVLVEADEFDRSFLTLYPNIACITSVDSDHLDIYNSGKEIEESFKEFTKNIKKEGVLFNSFDLPFSGVSYGFNTEAKYSIENYRIQHDHVLFDIRNENRICKNIRFNMPGKHNACNALAAFAICKQLKMKDDDLVKSFATFEGVKRRFSYVLKSPKILIDDYAHHPKEIQA
;
A
#
# COMPACT_ATOMS: atom_id res chain seq x y z
N SER A 1 -6.98 -19.68 -12.34
CA SER A 1 -6.65 -19.05 -11.04
C SER A 1 -7.62 -19.55 -9.97
N ASN A 2 -7.24 -19.44 -8.69
CA ASN A 2 -8.09 -19.86 -7.56
C ASN A 2 -9.41 -19.07 -7.49
N ASN A 3 -9.51 -17.93 -8.16
CA ASN A 3 -10.68 -17.05 -8.18
C ASN A 3 -11.50 -17.18 -9.48
N GLY A 4 -11.34 -18.27 -10.23
CA GLY A 4 -12.10 -18.54 -11.44
C GLY A 4 -11.61 -17.82 -12.71
N ALA A 5 -10.57 -16.97 -12.63
CA ALA A 5 -10.04 -16.28 -13.79
C ALA A 5 -9.40 -17.28 -14.78
N GLN A 6 -9.71 -17.13 -16.06
CA GLN A 6 -9.04 -17.84 -17.15
C GLN A 6 -7.77 -17.07 -17.53
N ILE A 7 -6.67 -17.78 -17.76
CA ILE A 7 -5.37 -17.18 -18.07
C ILE A 7 -4.83 -17.82 -19.35
N HIS A 8 -4.39 -16.99 -20.30
CA HIS A 8 -3.55 -17.38 -21.41
C HIS A 8 -2.28 -16.51 -21.43
N TYR A 9 -1.21 -17.04 -21.98
CA TYR A 9 0.13 -16.40 -21.95
C TYR A 9 0.57 -15.89 -23.31
N GLU A 10 -0.18 -16.16 -24.35
CA GLU A 10 0.12 -15.71 -25.71
C GLU A 10 -0.91 -14.65 -26.12
N SER A 11 -0.45 -13.45 -26.46
CA SER A 11 -1.30 -12.39 -27.00
C SER A 11 -1.68 -12.73 -28.45
N LYS A 12 -2.88 -13.26 -28.66
CA LYS A 12 -3.45 -13.59 -29.97
C LYS A 12 -4.95 -13.37 -29.96
N VAL A 13 -5.49 -12.68 -30.95
CA VAL A 13 -6.94 -12.43 -31.08
C VAL A 13 -7.77 -13.70 -31.10
N SER A 14 -7.19 -14.84 -31.58
CA SER A 14 -7.84 -16.15 -31.54
C SER A 14 -8.04 -16.70 -30.13
N ASN A 15 -7.24 -16.24 -29.17
CA ASN A 15 -7.30 -16.67 -27.77
C ASN A 15 -8.36 -15.91 -26.95
N ILE A 16 -8.91 -14.82 -27.51
CA ILE A 16 -10.00 -14.10 -26.88
C ILE A 16 -11.26 -14.97 -26.91
N PRO A 17 -11.81 -15.37 -25.75
CA PRO A 17 -13.03 -16.16 -25.71
C PRO A 17 -14.19 -15.43 -26.40
N MET A 18 -15.08 -16.21 -27.04
CA MET A 18 -16.21 -15.66 -27.81
C MET A 18 -17.14 -14.79 -26.98
N GLU A 19 -17.30 -15.11 -25.69
CA GLU A 19 -18.10 -14.35 -24.72
C GLU A 19 -17.58 -12.93 -24.50
N PHE A 20 -16.28 -12.68 -24.69
CA PHE A 20 -15.67 -11.34 -24.56
C PHE A 20 -15.54 -10.60 -25.90
N LYS A 21 -16.06 -11.15 -27.01
CA LYS A 21 -16.11 -10.49 -28.32
C LYS A 21 -17.34 -9.61 -28.51
N ASP A 22 -18.16 -9.44 -27.47
CA ASP A 22 -19.25 -8.47 -27.41
C ASP A 22 -18.78 -7.21 -26.67
N ASN A 23 -18.56 -6.10 -27.39
CA ASN A 23 -18.07 -4.86 -26.85
C ASN A 23 -19.11 -4.11 -25.96
N THR A 24 -20.38 -4.51 -25.99
CA THR A 24 -21.44 -3.89 -25.17
C THR A 24 -21.43 -4.42 -23.73
N ASN A 25 -20.99 -5.64 -23.52
CA ASN A 25 -20.96 -6.33 -22.22
C ASN A 25 -19.55 -6.64 -21.69
N THR A 26 -18.53 -6.17 -22.40
CA THR A 26 -17.12 -6.44 -22.05
C THR A 26 -16.41 -5.16 -21.65
N LEU A 27 -15.73 -5.21 -20.50
CA LEU A 27 -14.85 -4.17 -20.00
C LEU A 27 -13.40 -4.64 -20.11
N ILE A 28 -12.56 -3.85 -20.75
CA ILE A 28 -11.13 -4.13 -20.87
C ILE A 28 -10.36 -3.31 -19.84
N VAL A 29 -9.51 -3.98 -19.07
CA VAL A 29 -8.63 -3.34 -18.10
C VAL A 29 -7.19 -3.71 -18.42
N TYR A 30 -6.33 -2.70 -18.61
CA TYR A 30 -4.93 -2.91 -18.92
C TYR A 30 -4.00 -2.19 -17.94
N THR A 31 -2.73 -2.58 -17.95
CA THR A 31 -1.66 -1.91 -17.20
C THR A 31 -0.67 -1.25 -18.15
N PRO A 32 0.06 -0.18 -17.75
CA PRO A 32 1.09 0.43 -18.58
C PRO A 32 2.24 -0.50 -18.99
N ALA A 33 2.35 -1.67 -18.33
CA ALA A 33 3.37 -2.68 -18.64
C ALA A 33 3.11 -3.43 -19.96
N ILE A 34 1.88 -3.40 -20.49
CA ILE A 34 1.57 -4.01 -21.78
C ILE A 34 2.16 -3.17 -22.92
N SER A 35 2.73 -3.83 -23.94
CA SER A 35 3.26 -3.14 -25.12
C SER A 35 2.15 -2.41 -25.88
N LYS A 36 2.48 -1.24 -26.45
CA LYS A 36 1.58 -0.51 -27.34
C LYS A 36 1.28 -1.28 -28.64
N ASP A 37 2.15 -2.20 -29.02
CA ASP A 37 2.01 -3.06 -30.19
C ASP A 37 1.35 -4.40 -29.87
N ASP A 38 0.76 -4.56 -28.67
CA ASP A 38 0.06 -5.78 -28.28
C ASP A 38 -1.18 -6.00 -29.15
N VAL A 39 -1.27 -7.20 -29.73
CA VAL A 39 -2.30 -7.50 -30.73
C VAL A 39 -3.71 -7.64 -30.13
N GLU A 40 -3.83 -8.07 -28.88
CA GLU A 40 -5.14 -8.16 -28.21
C GLU A 40 -5.61 -6.77 -27.77
N LEU A 41 -4.71 -5.96 -27.19
CA LEU A 41 -5.05 -4.59 -26.82
C LEU A 41 -5.48 -3.77 -28.04
N ASN A 42 -4.73 -3.87 -29.15
CA ASN A 42 -5.07 -3.18 -30.39
C ASN A 42 -6.40 -3.66 -30.98
N TYR A 43 -6.68 -4.97 -30.94
CA TYR A 43 -7.99 -5.51 -31.32
C TYR A 43 -9.13 -4.85 -30.55
N PHE A 44 -9.00 -4.70 -29.23
CA PHE A 44 -10.04 -4.07 -28.40
C PHE A 44 -10.18 -2.58 -28.70
N ILE A 45 -9.07 -1.87 -28.97
CA ILE A 45 -9.08 -0.45 -29.36
C ILE A 45 -9.80 -0.27 -30.71
N GLU A 46 -9.45 -1.08 -31.71
CA GLU A 46 -9.99 -1.00 -33.07
C GLU A 46 -11.48 -1.38 -33.16
N ASN A 47 -12.00 -2.14 -32.17
CA ASN A 47 -13.38 -2.57 -32.13
C ASN A 47 -14.23 -1.83 -31.07
N ASP A 48 -13.81 -0.62 -30.67
CA ASP A 48 -14.57 0.32 -29.83
C ASP A 48 -15.00 -0.26 -28.45
N TYR A 49 -14.13 -1.08 -27.81
CA TYR A 49 -14.39 -1.56 -26.45
C TYR A 49 -14.20 -0.45 -25.42
N LYS A 50 -14.88 -0.57 -24.29
CA LYS A 50 -14.61 0.24 -23.09
C LYS A 50 -13.31 -0.21 -22.46
N ILE A 51 -12.28 0.63 -22.58
CA ILE A 51 -10.92 0.32 -22.13
C ILE A 51 -10.53 1.30 -21.01
N PHE A 52 -10.03 0.75 -19.90
CA PHE A 52 -9.55 1.53 -18.76
C PHE A 52 -8.17 1.08 -18.32
N LYS A 53 -7.35 2.01 -17.86
CA LYS A 53 -6.17 1.65 -17.08
C LYS A 53 -6.60 1.02 -15.75
N ARG A 54 -5.82 0.10 -15.22
CA ARG A 54 -6.04 -0.49 -13.88
C ARG A 54 -6.22 0.57 -12.80
N SER A 55 -5.44 1.66 -12.85
CA SER A 55 -5.53 2.79 -11.93
C SER A 55 -6.86 3.53 -12.02
N GLU A 56 -7.42 3.68 -13.22
CA GLU A 56 -8.73 4.33 -13.42
C GLU A 56 -9.86 3.48 -12.82
N VAL A 57 -9.82 2.16 -13.04
CA VAL A 57 -10.80 1.24 -12.42
C VAL A 57 -10.70 1.28 -10.90
N LEU A 58 -9.48 1.31 -10.37
CA LEU A 58 -9.26 1.44 -8.93
C LEU A 58 -9.79 2.78 -8.41
N GLY A 59 -9.61 3.86 -9.16
CA GLY A 59 -10.21 5.17 -8.89
C GLY A 59 -11.74 5.10 -8.81
N ILE A 60 -12.40 4.46 -9.80
CA ILE A 60 -13.86 4.28 -9.84
C ILE A 60 -14.35 3.48 -8.62
N ILE A 61 -13.68 2.38 -8.29
CA ILE A 61 -14.02 1.56 -7.11
C ILE A 61 -13.90 2.39 -5.83
N SER A 62 -12.84 3.20 -5.70
CA SER A 62 -12.55 3.99 -4.51
C SER A 62 -13.49 5.17 -4.29
N GLN A 63 -14.08 5.73 -5.36
CA GLN A 63 -14.96 6.91 -5.28
C GLN A 63 -16.21 6.66 -4.42
N ASN A 64 -16.82 5.50 -4.57
CA ASN A 64 -18.09 5.14 -3.93
C ASN A 64 -17.93 4.43 -2.58
N LYS A 65 -16.69 4.32 -2.10
CA LYS A 65 -16.36 3.63 -0.84
C LYS A 65 -15.59 4.56 0.09
N PHE A 66 -15.47 4.16 1.35
CA PHE A 66 -14.50 4.79 2.24
C PHE A 66 -13.11 4.35 1.81
N CYS A 67 -12.37 5.24 1.18
CA CYS A 67 -11.06 4.94 0.60
C CYS A 67 -9.93 5.34 1.55
N ILE A 68 -8.99 4.42 1.78
CA ILE A 68 -7.71 4.66 2.44
C ILE A 68 -6.62 4.45 1.38
N ALA A 69 -5.78 5.46 1.14
CA ALA A 69 -4.72 5.41 0.15
C ALA A 69 -3.35 5.61 0.80
N ILE A 70 -2.45 4.64 0.60
CA ILE A 70 -1.07 4.67 1.11
C ILE A 70 -0.14 5.02 -0.03
N ALA A 71 0.44 6.21 0.00
CA ALA A 71 1.35 6.77 -0.99
C ALA A 71 2.77 6.94 -0.41
N GLY A 72 3.75 7.17 -1.29
CA GLY A 72 5.14 7.44 -0.93
C GLY A 72 6.11 6.66 -1.81
N THR A 73 7.33 7.13 -1.96
CA THR A 73 8.36 6.45 -2.75
C THR A 73 8.75 5.10 -2.13
N HIS A 74 8.82 5.03 -0.78
CA HIS A 74 9.13 3.82 -0.04
C HIS A 74 8.07 3.53 1.03
N GLY A 75 7.93 2.26 1.43
CA GLY A 75 7.08 1.85 2.55
C GLY A 75 5.60 1.63 2.21
N LYS A 76 5.11 1.97 1.01
CA LYS A 76 3.71 1.77 0.57
C LYS A 76 3.20 0.36 0.86
N THR A 77 3.85 -0.63 0.26
CA THR A 77 3.44 -2.06 0.35
C THR A 77 3.47 -2.57 1.78
N THR A 78 4.53 -2.25 2.52
CA THR A 78 4.66 -2.68 3.92
C THR A 78 3.56 -2.06 4.77
N THR A 79 3.34 -0.74 4.66
CA THR A 79 2.30 -0.03 5.44
C THR A 79 0.90 -0.52 5.10
N SER A 80 0.57 -0.68 3.81
CA SER A 80 -0.74 -1.16 3.39
C SER A 80 -1.00 -2.60 3.83
N THR A 81 0.03 -3.47 3.80
CA THR A 81 -0.11 -4.86 4.26
C THR A 81 -0.26 -4.94 5.79
N ILE A 82 0.52 -4.14 6.55
CA ILE A 82 0.34 -4.06 8.01
C ILE A 82 -1.09 -3.58 8.33
N LEU A 83 -1.53 -2.49 7.69
CA LEU A 83 -2.87 -1.96 7.92
C LEU A 83 -3.96 -2.98 7.57
N SER A 84 -3.81 -3.69 6.45
CA SER A 84 -4.74 -4.77 6.07
C SER A 84 -4.82 -5.86 7.14
N HIS A 85 -3.67 -6.25 7.70
CA HIS A 85 -3.62 -7.23 8.78
C HIS A 85 -4.32 -6.73 10.05
N LEU A 86 -4.06 -5.49 10.46
CA LEU A 86 -4.72 -4.90 11.62
C LEU A 86 -6.24 -4.81 11.44
N LEU A 87 -6.71 -4.44 10.24
CA LEU A 87 -8.14 -4.40 9.92
C LEU A 87 -8.76 -5.79 9.94
N PHE A 88 -8.07 -6.78 9.37
CA PHE A 88 -8.54 -8.17 9.30
C PHE A 88 -8.70 -8.80 10.69
N GLU A 89 -7.66 -8.72 11.51
CA GLU A 89 -7.64 -9.27 12.87
C GLU A 89 -8.70 -8.63 13.79
N ASN A 90 -9.13 -7.42 13.45
CA ASN A 90 -10.16 -6.69 14.23
C ASN A 90 -11.54 -6.74 13.55
N ASN A 91 -11.77 -7.65 12.61
CA ASN A 91 -13.04 -7.87 11.94
C ASN A 91 -13.65 -6.60 11.31
N VAL A 92 -12.81 -5.70 10.81
CA VAL A 92 -13.27 -4.54 10.04
C VAL A 92 -13.70 -5.00 8.64
N SER A 93 -14.80 -4.46 8.12
CA SER A 93 -15.25 -4.73 6.75
C SER A 93 -14.42 -3.92 5.74
N PHE A 94 -13.56 -4.59 4.98
CA PHE A 94 -12.68 -3.95 4.01
C PHE A 94 -12.27 -4.88 2.86
N THR A 95 -11.81 -4.26 1.76
CA THR A 95 -11.06 -4.91 0.68
C THR A 95 -9.77 -4.13 0.45
N SER A 96 -8.63 -4.80 0.41
CA SER A 96 -7.31 -4.21 0.23
C SER A 96 -6.62 -4.72 -1.02
N PHE A 97 -6.09 -3.79 -1.82
CA PHE A 97 -5.24 -4.06 -2.98
C PHE A 97 -3.81 -3.62 -2.64
N VAL A 98 -2.93 -4.57 -2.36
CA VAL A 98 -1.53 -4.31 -1.96
C VAL A 98 -0.55 -4.71 -3.06
N GLY A 99 0.58 -4.04 -3.14
CA GLY A 99 1.59 -4.25 -4.18
C GLY A 99 2.45 -5.49 -4.00
N GLY A 100 2.40 -6.14 -2.82
CA GLY A 100 3.15 -7.35 -2.49
C GLY A 100 2.26 -8.45 -1.93
N ILE A 101 2.82 -9.64 -1.78
CA ILE A 101 2.09 -10.79 -1.22
C ILE A 101 2.32 -10.81 0.30
N SER A 102 1.23 -10.73 1.06
CA SER A 102 1.27 -10.91 2.51
C SER A 102 1.70 -12.34 2.89
N GLU A 103 2.58 -12.48 3.87
CA GLU A 103 2.94 -13.78 4.42
C GLU A 103 1.76 -14.42 5.19
N ASN A 104 0.98 -13.62 5.94
CA ASN A 104 -0.18 -14.11 6.69
C ASN A 104 -1.28 -14.68 5.79
N TYR A 105 -1.54 -14.07 4.63
CA TYR A 105 -2.71 -14.40 3.79
C TYR A 105 -2.33 -15.06 2.47
N ASN A 106 -1.03 -15.12 2.14
CA ASN A 106 -0.50 -15.61 0.86
C ASN A 106 -1.20 -14.98 -0.37
N SER A 107 -1.56 -13.71 -0.27
CA SER A 107 -2.31 -12.96 -1.28
C SER A 107 -1.90 -11.49 -1.28
N ASN A 108 -2.11 -10.83 -2.40
CA ASN A 108 -2.06 -9.37 -2.55
C ASN A 108 -3.46 -8.73 -2.61
N LEU A 109 -4.50 -9.55 -2.51
CA LEU A 109 -5.87 -9.15 -2.26
C LEU A 109 -6.26 -9.69 -0.89
N ILE A 110 -6.53 -8.80 0.06
CA ILE A 110 -6.92 -9.15 1.42
C ILE A 110 -8.29 -8.54 1.66
N GLU A 111 -9.27 -9.38 1.99
CA GLU A 111 -10.64 -8.93 2.11
C GLU A 111 -11.36 -9.54 3.32
N ASN A 112 -12.21 -8.75 3.94
CA ASN A 112 -13.15 -9.12 4.98
C ASN A 112 -14.44 -8.28 4.86
N GLY A 113 -14.98 -8.18 3.64
CA GLY A 113 -16.12 -7.31 3.31
C GLY A 113 -15.74 -6.18 2.35
N GLY A 114 -16.50 -5.11 2.28
CA GLY A 114 -16.33 -4.11 1.23
C GLY A 114 -16.71 -2.67 1.59
N ASP A 115 -16.77 -2.31 2.88
CA ASP A 115 -17.12 -0.95 3.29
C ASP A 115 -15.94 0.01 3.12
N ILE A 116 -14.73 -0.48 3.42
CA ILE A 116 -13.49 0.24 3.23
C ILE A 116 -12.74 -0.35 2.04
N VAL A 117 -12.19 0.51 1.19
CA VAL A 117 -11.22 0.12 0.16
C VAL A 117 -9.86 0.70 0.55
N LEU A 118 -8.90 -0.18 0.80
CA LEU A 118 -7.52 0.17 1.07
C LEU A 118 -6.69 -0.08 -0.19
N VAL A 119 -6.00 0.96 -0.65
CA VAL A 119 -5.21 0.90 -1.88
C VAL A 119 -3.80 1.39 -1.66
N GLU A 120 -2.87 0.74 -2.33
CA GLU A 120 -1.53 1.27 -2.54
C GLU A 120 -1.59 2.30 -3.66
N ALA A 121 -1.28 3.54 -3.33
CA ALA A 121 -1.35 4.70 -4.21
C ALA A 121 0.01 4.90 -4.87
N ASP A 122 0.18 4.38 -6.09
CA ASP A 122 1.44 4.39 -6.81
C ASP A 122 1.65 5.73 -7.52
N GLU A 123 2.79 6.38 -7.26
CA GLU A 123 3.21 7.63 -7.90
C GLU A 123 3.71 7.40 -9.33
N PHE A 124 4.03 6.16 -9.70
CA PHE A 124 4.41 5.83 -11.06
C PHE A 124 3.31 6.20 -12.05
N ASP A 125 3.67 6.85 -13.17
CA ASP A 125 2.74 7.37 -14.18
C ASP A 125 1.62 8.27 -13.57
N ARG A 126 1.86 8.86 -12.37
CA ARG A 126 0.89 9.68 -11.62
C ARG A 126 -0.45 8.97 -11.36
N SER A 127 -0.44 7.63 -11.32
CA SER A 127 -1.64 6.80 -11.15
C SER A 127 -2.42 7.14 -9.87
N PHE A 128 -1.74 7.55 -8.80
CA PHE A 128 -2.37 7.92 -7.54
C PHE A 128 -3.29 9.14 -7.62
N LEU A 129 -3.15 9.98 -8.67
CA LEU A 129 -4.02 11.16 -8.88
C LEU A 129 -5.44 10.79 -9.31
N THR A 130 -5.69 9.52 -9.65
CA THR A 130 -7.05 9.03 -9.92
C THR A 130 -7.85 8.72 -8.66
N LEU A 131 -7.19 8.71 -7.50
CA LEU A 131 -7.80 8.35 -6.21
C LEU A 131 -8.34 9.57 -5.48
N TYR A 132 -9.48 9.40 -4.78
CA TYR A 132 -10.11 10.40 -3.93
C TYR A 132 -10.30 9.83 -2.51
N PRO A 133 -9.23 9.79 -1.69
CA PRO A 133 -9.28 9.10 -0.40
C PRO A 133 -10.00 9.89 0.69
N ASN A 134 -10.60 9.15 1.65
CA ASN A 134 -11.03 9.66 2.94
C ASN A 134 -9.86 9.75 3.92
N ILE A 135 -8.91 8.81 3.80
CA ILE A 135 -7.64 8.85 4.53
C ILE A 135 -6.52 8.65 3.53
N ALA A 136 -5.58 9.59 3.48
CA ALA A 136 -4.34 9.45 2.75
C ALA A 136 -3.18 9.31 3.73
N CYS A 137 -2.17 8.51 3.38
CA CYS A 137 -0.92 8.43 4.12
C CYS A 137 0.25 8.59 3.15
N ILE A 138 1.17 9.52 3.44
CA ILE A 138 2.43 9.69 2.70
C ILE A 138 3.57 9.22 3.58
N THR A 139 4.21 8.12 3.18
CA THR A 139 5.27 7.47 3.96
C THR A 139 6.63 8.11 3.74
N SER A 140 6.94 8.47 2.51
CA SER A 140 8.20 9.12 2.12
C SER A 140 8.03 9.85 0.79
N VAL A 141 8.91 10.83 0.53
CA VAL A 141 9.05 11.50 -0.76
C VAL A 141 10.54 11.61 -1.05
N ASP A 142 11.04 10.75 -1.90
CA ASP A 142 12.43 10.73 -2.35
C ASP A 142 12.51 10.94 -3.85
N SER A 143 13.68 11.37 -4.34
CA SER A 143 13.97 11.55 -5.76
C SER A 143 14.19 10.18 -6.44
N ASP A 144 13.16 9.36 -6.45
CA ASP A 144 13.10 8.10 -7.18
C ASP A 144 12.32 8.28 -8.49
N HIS A 145 12.42 7.32 -9.42
CA HIS A 145 11.73 7.37 -10.72
C HIS A 145 12.07 8.61 -11.56
N LEU A 146 13.37 8.99 -11.63
CA LEU A 146 13.86 10.13 -12.43
C LEU A 146 13.65 9.95 -13.96
N ASP A 147 13.29 8.77 -14.39
CA ASP A 147 12.86 8.44 -15.76
C ASP A 147 11.45 8.98 -16.09
N ILE A 148 10.64 9.27 -15.07
CA ILE A 148 9.28 9.82 -15.19
C ILE A 148 9.21 11.27 -14.71
N TYR A 149 9.93 11.58 -13.63
CA TYR A 149 10.01 12.91 -13.05
C TYR A 149 11.34 13.55 -13.38
N ASN A 150 11.33 14.71 -14.01
CA ASN A 150 12.55 15.41 -14.41
C ASN A 150 13.34 15.96 -13.20
N SER A 151 12.71 16.07 -12.02
CA SER A 151 13.36 16.58 -10.81
C SER A 151 12.61 16.15 -9.54
N GLY A 152 13.30 16.16 -8.39
CA GLY A 152 12.67 15.93 -7.08
C GLY A 152 11.56 16.93 -6.73
N LYS A 153 11.60 18.15 -7.30
CA LYS A 153 10.52 19.14 -7.13
C LYS A 153 9.23 18.69 -7.82
N GLU A 154 9.34 18.10 -9.00
CA GLU A 154 8.17 17.59 -9.74
C GLU A 154 7.49 16.45 -9.01
N ILE A 155 8.27 15.57 -8.37
CA ILE A 155 7.73 14.52 -7.48
C ILE A 155 6.98 15.15 -6.31
N GLU A 156 7.59 16.11 -5.60
CA GLU A 156 6.95 16.78 -4.47
C GLU A 156 5.66 17.51 -4.87
N GLU A 157 5.66 18.18 -6.03
CA GLU A 157 4.46 18.83 -6.58
C GLU A 157 3.36 17.80 -6.88
N SER A 158 3.71 16.64 -7.42
CA SER A 158 2.76 15.56 -7.68
C SER A 158 2.12 15.03 -6.38
N PHE A 159 2.90 14.87 -5.30
CA PHE A 159 2.35 14.53 -4.00
C PHE A 159 1.46 15.65 -3.42
N LYS A 160 1.84 16.93 -3.61
CA LYS A 160 0.97 18.06 -3.24
C LYS A 160 -0.35 18.07 -4.02
N GLU A 161 -0.30 17.68 -5.31
CA GLU A 161 -1.51 17.51 -6.11
C GLU A 161 -2.37 16.37 -5.57
N PHE A 162 -1.78 15.22 -5.25
CA PHE A 162 -2.48 14.12 -4.62
C PHE A 162 -3.17 14.53 -3.31
N THR A 163 -2.56 15.36 -2.47
CA THR A 163 -3.20 15.80 -1.22
C THR A 163 -4.47 16.63 -1.46
N LYS A 164 -4.60 17.32 -2.61
CA LYS A 164 -5.82 18.06 -2.96
C LYS A 164 -7.00 17.16 -3.30
N ASN A 165 -6.73 15.90 -3.64
CA ASN A 165 -7.76 14.90 -3.93
C ASN A 165 -8.36 14.28 -2.66
N ILE A 166 -7.82 14.57 -1.48
CA ILE A 166 -8.40 14.13 -0.22
C ILE A 166 -9.79 14.74 -0.07
N LYS A 167 -10.78 13.91 0.23
CA LYS A 167 -12.18 14.35 0.40
C LYS A 167 -12.28 15.41 1.50
N LYS A 168 -13.28 16.28 1.41
CA LYS A 168 -13.44 17.49 2.28
C LYS A 168 -13.29 17.22 3.78
N GLU A 169 -13.74 16.06 4.27
CA GLU A 169 -13.62 15.65 5.67
C GLU A 169 -12.52 14.58 5.86
N GLY A 170 -11.67 14.43 4.87
CA GLY A 170 -10.61 13.44 4.89
C GLY A 170 -9.41 13.89 5.70
N VAL A 171 -8.54 12.93 6.02
CA VAL A 171 -7.36 13.14 6.86
C VAL A 171 -6.10 12.72 6.12
N LEU A 172 -5.09 13.57 6.17
CA LEU A 172 -3.74 13.26 5.73
C LEU A 172 -2.89 12.81 6.92
N PHE A 173 -2.25 11.65 6.80
CA PHE A 173 -1.14 11.21 7.64
C PHE A 173 0.16 11.36 6.86
N ASN A 174 1.21 11.85 7.48
CA ASN A 174 2.52 11.96 6.83
C ASN A 174 3.67 11.72 7.81
N SER A 175 4.78 11.20 7.31
CA SER A 175 6.03 11.18 8.07
C SER A 175 6.37 12.60 8.53
N PHE A 176 6.88 12.75 9.76
CA PHE A 176 7.18 14.04 10.38
C PHE A 176 8.14 14.90 9.56
N ASP A 177 9.08 14.26 8.88
CA ASP A 177 10.13 14.95 8.11
C ASP A 177 9.63 15.47 6.75
N LEU A 178 8.37 15.21 6.39
CA LEU A 178 7.81 15.66 5.12
C LEU A 178 7.10 17.01 5.23
N PRO A 179 7.18 17.87 4.21
CA PRO A 179 6.63 19.23 4.23
C PRO A 179 5.12 19.27 3.96
N PHE A 180 4.34 18.38 4.62
CA PHE A 180 2.90 18.35 4.49
C PHE A 180 2.20 18.68 5.80
N SER A 181 1.06 19.39 5.72
CA SER A 181 0.26 19.76 6.88
C SER A 181 -0.79 18.67 7.16
N GLY A 182 -0.36 17.60 7.80
CA GLY A 182 -1.20 16.46 8.17
C GLY A 182 -0.97 16.02 9.62
N VAL A 183 -1.52 14.87 9.96
CA VAL A 183 -1.26 14.17 11.22
C VAL A 183 0.12 13.52 11.11
N SER A 184 1.11 14.12 11.75
CA SER A 184 2.50 13.67 11.64
C SER A 184 2.79 12.44 12.50
N TYR A 185 3.69 11.58 12.00
CA TYR A 185 4.17 10.40 12.72
C TYR A 185 5.67 10.16 12.47
N GLY A 186 6.36 9.54 13.43
CA GLY A 186 7.79 9.23 13.30
C GLY A 186 8.49 8.98 14.63
N PHE A 187 9.82 9.06 14.61
CA PHE A 187 10.64 8.99 15.82
C PHE A 187 10.79 10.35 16.54
N ASN A 188 10.42 11.42 15.87
CA ASN A 188 10.48 12.76 16.47
C ASN A 188 9.40 12.91 17.53
N THR A 189 9.78 13.37 18.72
CA THR A 189 8.86 13.55 19.86
C THR A 189 7.84 14.67 19.65
N GLU A 190 8.05 15.55 18.67
CA GLU A 190 7.10 16.59 18.26
C GLU A 190 6.02 16.06 17.32
N ALA A 191 6.19 14.84 16.76
CA ALA A 191 5.17 14.22 15.94
C ALA A 191 3.93 13.89 16.78
N LYS A 192 2.75 13.99 16.17
CA LYS A 192 1.48 13.65 16.85
C LYS A 192 1.45 12.19 17.31
N TYR A 193 2.02 11.30 16.51
CA TYR A 193 2.30 9.91 16.88
C TYR A 193 3.81 9.70 16.85
N SER A 194 4.41 9.25 17.95
CA SER A 194 5.85 9.02 18.00
C SER A 194 6.20 7.66 18.59
N ILE A 195 7.31 7.08 18.07
CA ILE A 195 7.91 5.86 18.60
C ILE A 195 8.83 6.23 19.75
N GLU A 196 8.65 5.56 20.88
CA GLU A 196 9.51 5.65 22.06
C GLU A 196 10.04 4.25 22.43
N ASN A 197 11.11 4.22 23.19
CA ASN A 197 11.69 2.97 23.75
C ASN A 197 11.92 1.86 22.72
N TYR A 198 12.32 2.21 21.47
CA TYR A 198 12.61 1.26 20.42
C TYR A 198 13.78 0.35 20.81
N ARG A 199 13.55 -0.97 20.78
CA ARG A 199 14.54 -1.98 21.17
C ARG A 199 14.50 -3.15 20.20
N ILE A 200 15.66 -3.58 19.72
CA ILE A 200 15.81 -4.76 18.88
C ILE A 200 15.96 -5.96 19.80
N GLN A 201 15.17 -6.99 19.58
CA GLN A 201 15.27 -8.31 20.18
C GLN A 201 15.80 -9.32 19.15
N HIS A 202 15.97 -10.56 19.53
CA HIS A 202 16.57 -11.57 18.66
C HIS A 202 15.79 -11.79 17.35
N ASP A 203 14.46 -11.80 17.40
CA ASP A 203 13.54 -12.14 16.29
C ASP A 203 12.43 -11.10 16.04
N HIS A 204 12.42 -10.01 16.82
CA HIS A 204 11.42 -8.97 16.72
C HIS A 204 11.93 -7.64 17.25
N VAL A 205 11.16 -6.60 17.09
CA VAL A 205 11.37 -5.31 17.75
C VAL A 205 10.27 -5.05 18.77
N LEU A 206 10.63 -4.31 19.81
CA LEU A 206 9.71 -3.80 20.81
C LEU A 206 9.79 -2.28 20.82
N PHE A 207 8.65 -1.62 20.83
CA PHE A 207 8.57 -0.17 20.95
C PHE A 207 7.27 0.26 21.63
N ASP A 208 7.25 1.50 22.09
CA ASP A 208 6.06 2.15 22.60
C ASP A 208 5.60 3.19 21.56
N ILE A 209 4.29 3.41 21.48
CA ILE A 209 3.69 4.49 20.68
C ILE A 209 3.09 5.51 21.61
N ARG A 210 3.59 6.75 21.51
CA ARG A 210 3.00 7.91 22.18
C ARG A 210 2.04 8.61 21.21
N ASN A 211 0.85 8.95 21.70
CA ASN A 211 -0.11 9.81 21.03
C ASN A 211 -0.63 10.81 22.06
N GLU A 212 -0.25 12.08 21.93
CA GLU A 212 -0.59 13.13 22.89
C GLU A 212 -0.23 12.71 24.34
N ASN A 213 -1.24 12.49 25.19
CA ASN A 213 -1.06 12.11 26.58
C ASN A 213 -1.17 10.60 26.86
N ARG A 214 -1.24 9.79 25.81
CA ARG A 214 -1.39 8.33 25.93
C ARG A 214 -0.17 7.63 25.37
N ILE A 215 0.25 6.57 26.06
CA ILE A 215 1.34 5.69 25.62
C ILE A 215 0.80 4.28 25.53
N CYS A 216 0.82 3.72 24.32
CA CYS A 216 0.59 2.32 24.05
C CYS A 216 1.93 1.59 24.15
N LYS A 217 2.09 0.71 25.15
CA LYS A 217 3.40 0.15 25.51
C LYS A 217 3.61 -1.25 24.96
N ASN A 218 4.91 -1.59 24.80
CA ASN A 218 5.38 -2.94 24.48
C ASN A 218 4.76 -3.55 23.22
N ILE A 219 4.66 -2.76 22.16
CA ILE A 219 4.23 -3.27 20.86
C ILE A 219 5.34 -4.20 20.34
N ARG A 220 5.01 -5.49 20.22
CA ARG A 220 5.86 -6.47 19.57
C ARG A 220 5.59 -6.47 18.07
N PHE A 221 6.64 -6.33 17.28
CA PHE A 221 6.54 -6.30 15.83
C PHE A 221 7.65 -7.14 15.20
N ASN A 222 7.28 -8.06 14.30
CA ASN A 222 8.19 -9.11 13.82
C ASN A 222 9.09 -8.67 12.65
N MET A 223 8.95 -7.43 12.13
CA MET A 223 9.84 -6.90 11.10
C MET A 223 10.83 -5.92 11.73
N PRO A 224 12.15 -6.18 11.62
CA PRO A 224 13.18 -5.28 12.14
C PRO A 224 13.31 -4.01 11.27
N GLY A 225 14.04 -3.04 11.81
CA GLY A 225 14.34 -1.77 11.15
C GLY A 225 13.44 -0.63 11.61
N LYS A 226 14.05 0.55 11.78
CA LYS A 226 13.32 1.77 12.16
C LYS A 226 12.27 2.18 11.13
N HIS A 227 12.56 1.99 9.84
CA HIS A 227 11.63 2.27 8.76
C HIS A 227 10.38 1.38 8.85
N ASN A 228 10.53 0.09 9.21
CA ASN A 228 9.40 -0.81 9.42
C ASN A 228 8.59 -0.43 10.66
N ALA A 229 9.23 0.03 11.71
CA ALA A 229 8.54 0.59 12.88
C ALA A 229 7.75 1.86 12.52
N CYS A 230 8.27 2.74 11.66
CA CYS A 230 7.52 3.89 11.12
C CYS A 230 6.32 3.44 10.27
N ASN A 231 6.47 2.42 9.43
CA ASN A 231 5.36 1.85 8.66
C ASN A 231 4.26 1.29 9.57
N ALA A 232 4.66 0.60 10.65
CA ALA A 232 3.74 0.10 11.68
C ALA A 232 3.04 1.24 12.44
N LEU A 233 3.77 2.32 12.76
CA LEU A 233 3.22 3.50 13.40
C LEU A 233 2.18 4.20 12.51
N ALA A 234 2.44 4.33 11.20
CA ALA A 234 1.48 4.87 10.24
C ALA A 234 0.18 4.06 10.24
N ALA A 235 0.29 2.73 10.15
CA ALA A 235 -0.87 1.82 10.21
C ALA A 235 -1.62 1.96 11.53
N PHE A 236 -0.92 2.02 12.67
CA PHE A 236 -1.51 2.26 13.98
C PHE A 236 -2.30 3.57 14.02
N ALA A 237 -1.69 4.68 13.57
CA ALA A 237 -2.32 6.00 13.57
C ALA A 237 -3.61 6.03 12.73
N ILE A 238 -3.61 5.35 11.58
CA ILE A 238 -4.81 5.20 10.74
C ILE A 238 -5.88 4.37 11.48
N CYS A 239 -5.51 3.26 12.13
CA CYS A 239 -6.44 2.47 12.93
C CYS A 239 -7.06 3.29 14.09
N LYS A 240 -6.27 4.19 14.70
CA LYS A 240 -6.80 5.11 15.73
C LYS A 240 -7.81 6.11 15.15
N GLN A 241 -7.63 6.59 13.93
CA GLN A 241 -8.61 7.41 13.22
C GLN A 241 -9.92 6.64 12.99
N LEU A 242 -9.84 5.32 12.76
CA LEU A 242 -10.98 4.41 12.67
C LEU A 242 -11.54 4.00 14.05
N LYS A 243 -11.06 4.60 15.15
CA LYS A 243 -11.50 4.39 16.53
C LYS A 243 -11.26 2.98 17.07
N MET A 244 -10.28 2.26 16.54
CA MET A 244 -9.89 0.94 17.03
C MET A 244 -9.21 1.03 18.41
N LYS A 245 -9.33 -0.01 19.20
CA LYS A 245 -8.79 -0.07 20.58
C LYS A 245 -7.30 -0.43 20.57
N ASP A 246 -6.55 0.18 21.48
CA ASP A 246 -5.10 -0.03 21.60
C ASP A 246 -4.75 -1.50 21.90
N ASP A 247 -5.46 -2.12 22.85
CA ASP A 247 -5.21 -3.51 23.27
C ASP A 247 -5.41 -4.52 22.15
N ASP A 248 -6.37 -4.28 21.26
CA ASP A 248 -6.63 -5.15 20.13
C ASP A 248 -5.55 -4.94 19.04
N LEU A 249 -5.11 -3.70 18.81
CA LEU A 249 -4.01 -3.39 17.89
C LEU A 249 -2.68 -4.00 18.37
N VAL A 250 -2.37 -3.92 19.67
CA VAL A 250 -1.14 -4.53 20.24
C VAL A 250 -1.10 -6.03 19.95
N LYS A 251 -2.23 -6.74 20.14
CA LYS A 251 -2.32 -8.18 19.85
C LYS A 251 -2.12 -8.47 18.35
N SER A 252 -2.74 -7.68 17.50
CA SER A 252 -2.66 -7.86 16.04
C SER A 252 -1.24 -7.60 15.50
N PHE A 253 -0.49 -6.65 16.05
CA PHE A 253 0.92 -6.44 15.66
C PHE A 253 1.79 -7.67 15.92
N ALA A 254 1.55 -8.39 17.00
CA ALA A 254 2.34 -9.57 17.38
C ALA A 254 2.15 -10.76 16.42
N THR A 255 1.03 -10.80 15.68
CA THR A 255 0.69 -11.86 14.71
C THR A 255 1.03 -11.52 13.27
N PHE A 256 1.53 -10.31 12.99
CA PHE A 256 1.96 -9.92 11.66
C PHE A 256 3.23 -10.65 11.27
N GLU A 257 3.20 -11.40 10.17
CA GLU A 257 4.32 -12.23 9.71
C GLU A 257 5.20 -11.54 8.66
N GLY A 258 4.69 -10.51 7.98
CA GLY A 258 5.46 -9.75 7.01
C GLY A 258 4.88 -9.75 5.59
N VAL A 259 5.73 -9.31 4.65
CA VAL A 259 5.46 -9.25 3.21
C VAL A 259 6.53 -10.04 2.49
N LYS A 260 6.18 -10.91 1.56
CA LYS A 260 7.15 -11.69 0.79
C LYS A 260 8.17 -10.77 0.12
N ARG A 261 9.44 -11.16 0.20
CA ARG A 261 10.58 -10.41 -0.32
C ARG A 261 10.78 -9.03 0.34
N ARG A 262 10.29 -8.84 1.57
CA ARG A 262 10.57 -7.69 2.43
C ARG A 262 11.09 -8.20 3.76
N PHE A 263 12.41 -8.39 3.85
CA PHE A 263 13.09 -9.01 4.98
C PHE A 263 12.52 -10.40 5.33
N SER A 264 12.17 -11.18 4.28
CA SER A 264 11.55 -12.50 4.46
C SER A 264 12.59 -13.55 4.81
N TYR A 265 12.40 -14.24 5.92
CA TYR A 265 13.26 -15.35 6.30
C TYR A 265 12.98 -16.59 5.46
N VAL A 266 13.84 -16.89 4.50
CA VAL A 266 13.79 -18.14 3.70
C VAL A 266 14.33 -19.32 4.52
N LEU A 267 15.34 -19.07 5.36
CA LEU A 267 15.94 -20.07 6.25
C LEU A 267 16.33 -19.39 7.57
N LYS A 268 15.96 -20.00 8.70
CA LYS A 268 16.28 -19.48 10.04
C LYS A 268 17.35 -20.29 10.78
N SER A 269 17.60 -21.53 10.40
CA SER A 269 18.58 -22.43 11.03
C SER A 269 19.00 -23.54 10.06
N PRO A 270 20.26 -24.00 10.03
CA PRO A 270 21.40 -23.57 10.86
C PRO A 270 22.05 -22.27 10.37
N LYS A 271 21.66 -21.76 9.23
CA LYS A 271 22.08 -20.47 8.67
C LYS A 271 20.85 -19.59 8.50
N ILE A 272 21.06 -18.30 8.54
CA ILE A 272 20.00 -17.31 8.24
C ILE A 272 20.13 -16.94 6.77
N LEU A 273 19.02 -17.10 6.03
CA LEU A 273 18.87 -16.62 4.66
C LEU A 273 17.65 -15.71 4.61
N ILE A 274 17.86 -14.48 4.18
CA ILE A 274 16.83 -13.45 4.05
C ILE A 274 16.69 -13.08 2.58
N ASP A 275 15.46 -13.01 2.09
CA ASP A 275 15.11 -12.45 0.78
C ASP A 275 14.52 -11.05 0.98
N ASP A 276 15.16 -10.05 0.36
CA ASP A 276 14.71 -8.66 0.39
C ASP A 276 14.76 -8.06 -1.01
N TYR A 277 13.72 -7.36 -1.39
CA TYR A 277 13.60 -6.68 -2.68
C TYR A 277 14.28 -5.30 -2.70
N ALA A 278 15.01 -4.94 -1.65
CA ALA A 278 15.74 -3.68 -1.58
C ALA A 278 16.67 -3.52 -2.79
N HIS A 279 16.45 -2.51 -3.60
CA HIS A 279 17.19 -2.21 -4.84
C HIS A 279 17.61 -0.74 -4.95
N HIS A 280 17.08 0.13 -4.10
CA HIS A 280 17.50 1.52 -3.98
C HIS A 280 18.55 1.68 -2.87
N PRO A 281 19.59 2.54 -3.01
CA PRO A 281 20.64 2.70 -1.99
C PRO A 281 20.12 2.95 -0.58
N LYS A 282 19.07 3.76 -0.42
CA LYS A 282 18.44 4.03 0.88
C LYS A 282 17.75 2.80 1.48
N GLU A 283 17.14 1.96 0.64
CA GLU A 283 16.51 0.71 1.10
C GLU A 283 17.56 -0.30 1.57
N ILE A 284 18.70 -0.39 0.85
CA ILE A 284 19.81 -1.28 1.21
C ILE A 284 20.49 -0.80 2.50
N GLN A 285 20.56 0.51 2.72
CA GLN A 285 21.20 1.10 3.90
C GLN A 285 20.30 1.00 5.15
N ALA A 286 19.02 0.93 5.00
CA ALA A 286 18.03 0.90 6.08
C ALA A 286 17.89 -0.46 6.74
#